data_d971ec6d17d8b5bf2aad46ce93038e06
#
_entry.id   d971ec6d17d8b5bf2aad46ce93038e06
#
_cell.length_a   1.000
_cell.length_b   1.000
_cell.length_c   1.000
_cell.angle_alpha   90.00
_cell.angle_beta   90.00
_cell.angle_gamma   90.00
#
_symmetry.space_group_name_H-M   'P 1'
#
loop_
_entity.id
_entity.type
_entity.pdbx_description
1 polymer ?
#
loop_
_entity_poly.entity_id
_entity_poly.type
_entity_poly.pdbx_seq_one_letter_code
_entity_poly.pdbx_strand_id
1 'polypeptide(L)'
;MGFWFGRRRSLLTKFYVALLIAVLPLLLLQQLYVLPAIRQQLREDRIRAVRQLVETGHGVLQAYEARVRAGELSPREARQTAAALLEGLRYSSSEYYWINDLDARLVMHPFLPGRVGEDMRGYQDAAGRPVFVDVAELARRQGEGSLEYLASRPREPAPIPKVSYVKLFAPWGWVLGTGVYVEDIEREVGAVRRRLLVALLAGVGLAGLAG
;
A
#
# COMPACT_ATOMS: atom_id res chain seq x y z
N MET A 1 -61.05 23.29 -16.74
CA MET A 1 -60.24 22.68 -15.65
C MET A 1 -58.87 22.15 -16.09
N GLY A 2 -58.28 22.65 -17.18
CA GLY A 2 -57.08 22.07 -17.80
C GLY A 2 -55.78 22.89 -17.72
N PHE A 3 -55.78 24.13 -17.21
CA PHE A 3 -54.61 25.04 -17.29
C PHE A 3 -53.61 24.96 -16.13
N TRP A 4 -53.94 24.25 -15.04
CA TRP A 4 -53.11 24.25 -13.82
C TRP A 4 -52.05 23.14 -13.81
N PHE A 5 -52.25 22.02 -14.49
CA PHE A 5 -51.33 20.90 -14.53
C PHE A 5 -50.05 21.15 -15.36
N GLY A 6 -50.14 21.96 -16.42
CA GLY A 6 -48.99 22.28 -17.28
C GLY A 6 -47.97 23.19 -16.61
N ARG A 7 -48.41 24.10 -15.74
CA ARG A 7 -47.52 25.08 -15.08
C ARG A 7 -46.69 24.42 -13.95
N ARG A 8 -47.26 23.44 -13.22
CA ARG A 8 -46.56 22.68 -12.20
C ARG A 8 -45.45 21.77 -12.78
N ARG A 9 -45.73 21.08 -13.90
CA ARG A 9 -44.71 20.29 -14.62
C ARG A 9 -43.53 21.16 -15.08
N SER A 10 -43.82 22.35 -15.60
CA SER A 10 -42.80 23.31 -16.04
C SER A 10 -41.92 23.80 -14.88
N LEU A 11 -42.47 24.06 -13.70
CA LEU A 11 -41.69 24.47 -12.50
C LEU A 11 -40.85 23.34 -11.95
N LEU A 12 -41.38 22.14 -11.82
CA LEU A 12 -40.63 20.95 -11.40
C LEU A 12 -39.51 20.65 -12.39
N THR A 13 -39.76 20.71 -13.67
CA THR A 13 -38.73 20.50 -14.69
C THR A 13 -37.59 21.52 -14.57
N LYS A 14 -37.91 22.81 -14.40
CA LYS A 14 -36.91 23.87 -14.20
C LYS A 14 -36.10 23.65 -12.93
N PHE A 15 -36.76 23.24 -11.83
CA PHE A 15 -36.09 22.92 -10.58
C PHE A 15 -35.08 21.74 -10.75
N TYR A 16 -35.50 20.63 -11.38
CA TYR A 16 -34.60 19.50 -11.60
C TYR A 16 -33.45 19.83 -12.56
N VAL A 17 -33.72 20.64 -13.60
CA VAL A 17 -32.65 21.10 -14.51
C VAL A 17 -31.65 22.00 -13.77
N ALA A 18 -32.11 22.94 -12.96
CA ALA A 18 -31.23 23.78 -12.15
C ALA A 18 -30.40 22.97 -11.14
N LEU A 19 -31.04 22.00 -10.49
CA LEU A 19 -30.38 21.07 -9.59
C LEU A 19 -29.30 20.24 -10.30
N LEU A 20 -29.60 19.73 -11.49
CA LEU A 20 -28.67 18.96 -12.29
C LEU A 20 -27.48 19.81 -12.76
N ILE A 21 -27.71 21.05 -13.16
CA ILE A 21 -26.68 22.03 -13.54
C ILE A 21 -25.77 22.34 -12.32
N ALA A 22 -26.31 22.40 -11.12
CA ALA A 22 -25.55 22.68 -9.91
C ALA A 22 -24.74 21.45 -9.42
N VAL A 23 -25.34 20.26 -9.46
CA VAL A 23 -24.76 19.04 -8.88
C VAL A 23 -23.76 18.36 -9.84
N LEU A 24 -24.05 18.34 -11.14
CA LEU A 24 -23.20 17.64 -12.11
C LEU A 24 -21.75 18.16 -12.16
N PRO A 25 -21.48 19.47 -12.17
CA PRO A 25 -20.11 19.98 -12.12
C PRO A 25 -19.38 19.58 -10.81
N LEU A 26 -20.07 19.55 -9.68
CA LEU A 26 -19.50 19.12 -8.40
C LEU A 26 -19.13 17.63 -8.43
N LEU A 27 -19.99 16.79 -8.99
CA LEU A 27 -19.67 15.35 -9.17
C LEU A 27 -18.50 15.16 -10.13
N LEU A 28 -18.44 15.89 -11.22
CA LEU A 28 -17.33 15.85 -12.17
C LEU A 28 -16.02 16.32 -11.50
N LEU A 29 -16.05 17.43 -10.79
CA LEU A 29 -14.90 17.92 -10.02
C LEU A 29 -14.41 16.87 -9.02
N GLN A 30 -15.32 16.27 -8.27
CA GLN A 30 -15.01 15.21 -7.32
C GLN A 30 -14.35 14.02 -8.01
N GLN A 31 -14.88 13.53 -9.12
CA GLN A 31 -14.37 12.35 -9.81
C GLN A 31 -13.03 12.60 -10.53
N LEU A 32 -12.87 13.77 -11.15
CA LEU A 32 -11.73 14.07 -12.00
C LEU A 32 -10.54 14.66 -11.24
N TYR A 33 -10.77 15.30 -10.09
CA TYR A 33 -9.71 15.99 -9.35
C TYR A 33 -9.59 15.52 -7.90
N VAL A 34 -10.69 15.49 -7.15
CA VAL A 34 -10.61 15.23 -5.70
C VAL A 34 -10.23 13.78 -5.41
N LEU A 35 -10.90 12.82 -6.04
CA LEU A 35 -10.61 11.40 -5.79
C LEU A 35 -9.24 10.95 -6.29
N PRO A 36 -8.75 11.34 -7.48
CA PRO A 36 -7.37 11.07 -7.87
C PRO A 36 -6.33 11.69 -6.94
N ALA A 37 -6.54 12.93 -6.48
CA ALA A 37 -5.65 13.59 -5.52
C ALA A 37 -5.62 12.85 -4.18
N ILE A 38 -6.77 12.44 -3.65
CA ILE A 38 -6.86 11.64 -2.42
C ILE A 38 -6.16 10.29 -2.60
N ARG A 39 -6.37 9.60 -3.73
CA ARG A 39 -5.71 8.34 -4.03
C ARG A 39 -4.19 8.49 -4.03
N GLN A 40 -3.68 9.51 -4.71
CA GLN A 40 -2.25 9.80 -4.77
C GLN A 40 -1.70 10.10 -3.38
N GLN A 41 -2.37 10.95 -2.61
CA GLN A 41 -1.98 11.28 -1.24
C GLN A 41 -1.93 10.02 -0.35
N LEU A 42 -2.97 9.20 -0.36
CA LEU A 42 -3.01 7.96 0.43
C LEU A 42 -1.89 7.01 0.02
N ARG A 43 -1.59 6.89 -1.28
CA ARG A 43 -0.49 6.06 -1.77
C ARG A 43 0.86 6.54 -1.25
N GLU A 44 1.12 7.84 -1.31
CA GLU A 44 2.35 8.44 -0.80
C GLU A 44 2.48 8.29 0.71
N ASP A 45 1.38 8.49 1.46
CA ASP A 45 1.33 8.30 2.91
C ASP A 45 1.65 6.84 3.27
N ARG A 46 1.10 5.87 2.54
CA ARG A 46 1.40 4.45 2.75
C ARG A 46 2.84 4.08 2.44
N ILE A 47 3.41 4.62 1.37
CA ILE A 47 4.83 4.41 1.05
C ILE A 47 5.71 5.01 2.13
N ARG A 48 5.40 6.22 2.64
CA ARG A 48 6.13 6.84 3.76
C ARG A 48 6.05 5.98 5.03
N ALA A 49 4.87 5.47 5.37
CA ALA A 49 4.69 4.59 6.53
C ALA A 49 5.50 3.29 6.40
N VAL A 50 5.47 2.66 5.23
CA VAL A 50 6.26 1.44 4.93
C VAL A 50 7.75 1.72 5.02
N ARG A 51 8.21 2.87 4.51
CA ARG A 51 9.60 3.30 4.67
C ARG A 51 10.01 3.40 6.14
N GLN A 52 9.19 4.06 6.98
CA GLN A 52 9.45 4.18 8.42
C GLN A 52 9.54 2.82 9.11
N LEU A 53 8.70 1.86 8.70
CA LEU A 53 8.77 0.49 9.21
C LEU A 53 10.08 -0.19 8.81
N VAL A 54 10.52 -0.06 7.55
CA VAL A 54 11.82 -0.58 7.11
C VAL A 54 12.97 0.08 7.88
N GLU A 55 12.91 1.38 8.13
CA GLU A 55 13.89 2.10 8.96
C GLU A 55 13.95 1.51 10.39
N THR A 56 12.79 1.24 10.99
CA THR A 56 12.70 0.62 12.32
C THR A 56 13.30 -0.78 12.31
N GLY A 57 12.95 -1.59 11.33
CA GLY A 57 13.54 -2.94 11.18
C GLY A 57 15.04 -2.91 10.90
N HIS A 58 15.50 -1.91 10.12
CA HIS A 58 16.93 -1.68 9.89
C HIS A 58 17.68 -1.31 11.17
N GLY A 59 17.04 -0.55 12.07
CA GLY A 59 17.56 -0.28 13.42
C GLY A 59 17.79 -1.56 14.26
N VAL A 60 16.93 -2.56 14.10
CA VAL A 60 17.15 -3.89 14.72
C VAL A 60 18.44 -4.52 14.19
N LEU A 61 18.67 -4.52 12.87
CA LEU A 61 19.88 -5.08 12.27
C LEU A 61 21.13 -4.34 12.77
N GLN A 62 21.05 -3.00 12.85
CA GLN A 62 22.14 -2.16 13.39
C GLN A 62 22.48 -2.49 14.85
N ALA A 63 21.47 -2.70 15.70
CA ALA A 63 21.66 -3.04 17.09
C ALA A 63 22.40 -4.39 17.26
N TYR A 64 22.04 -5.40 16.47
CA TYR A 64 22.72 -6.69 16.50
C TYR A 64 24.13 -6.63 15.91
N GLU A 65 24.36 -5.86 14.86
CA GLU A 65 25.71 -5.63 14.31
C GLU A 65 26.59 -4.91 15.33
N ALA A 66 26.08 -3.94 16.09
CA ALA A 66 26.81 -3.26 17.14
C ALA A 66 27.28 -4.25 18.24
N ARG A 67 26.46 -5.22 18.60
CA ARG A 67 26.80 -6.27 19.56
C ARG A 67 27.90 -7.23 19.03
N VAL A 68 27.87 -7.50 17.72
CA VAL A 68 28.97 -8.24 17.08
C VAL A 68 30.28 -7.47 17.19
N ARG A 69 30.26 -6.15 16.88
CA ARG A 69 31.48 -5.31 17.01
C ARG A 69 31.96 -5.17 18.44
N ALA A 70 31.07 -5.22 19.42
CA ALA A 70 31.41 -5.19 20.82
C ALA A 70 31.94 -6.57 21.32
N GLY A 71 31.91 -7.60 20.50
CA GLY A 71 32.34 -8.97 20.90
C GLY A 71 31.32 -9.72 21.78
N GLU A 72 30.08 -9.18 21.89
CA GLU A 72 29.03 -9.80 22.73
C GLU A 72 28.34 -10.98 22.05
N LEU A 73 28.29 -10.97 20.72
CA LEU A 73 27.69 -12.02 19.90
C LEU A 73 28.60 -12.42 18.76
N SER A 74 28.56 -13.67 18.38
CA SER A 74 29.12 -14.07 17.10
C SER A 74 28.32 -13.54 15.92
N PRO A 75 28.93 -13.30 14.74
CA PRO A 75 28.21 -12.84 13.53
C PRO A 75 27.05 -13.78 13.13
N ARG A 76 27.19 -15.07 13.41
CA ARG A 76 26.14 -16.07 13.12
C ARG A 76 24.94 -15.91 14.04
N GLU A 77 25.18 -15.85 15.35
CA GLU A 77 24.12 -15.68 16.35
C GLU A 77 23.36 -14.35 16.14
N ALA A 78 24.10 -13.26 15.91
CA ALA A 78 23.49 -11.96 15.64
C ALA A 78 22.53 -12.00 14.43
N ARG A 79 22.98 -12.58 13.30
CA ARG A 79 22.16 -12.71 12.09
C ARG A 79 20.93 -13.59 12.32
N GLN A 80 21.08 -14.73 12.97
CA GLN A 80 19.99 -15.65 13.26
C GLN A 80 18.95 -15.00 14.18
N THR A 81 19.39 -14.34 15.25
CA THR A 81 18.50 -13.74 16.23
C THR A 81 17.78 -12.51 15.64
N ALA A 82 18.49 -11.66 14.89
CA ALA A 82 17.88 -10.51 14.22
C ALA A 82 16.84 -10.93 13.18
N ALA A 83 17.13 -11.97 12.37
CA ALA A 83 16.18 -12.50 11.40
C ALA A 83 14.94 -13.09 12.09
N ALA A 84 15.12 -13.88 13.15
CA ALA A 84 14.01 -14.46 13.91
C ALA A 84 13.14 -13.40 14.58
N LEU A 85 13.76 -12.34 15.12
CA LEU A 85 13.01 -11.22 15.69
C LEU A 85 12.16 -10.52 14.62
N LEU A 86 12.74 -10.18 13.46
CA LEU A 86 12.02 -9.54 12.35
C LEU A 86 10.94 -10.45 11.75
N GLU A 87 11.19 -11.77 11.71
CA GLU A 87 10.20 -12.75 11.27
C GLU A 87 8.96 -12.77 12.18
N GLY A 88 9.14 -12.56 13.49
CA GLY A 88 8.05 -12.49 14.47
C GLY A 88 7.27 -11.19 14.46
N LEU A 89 7.85 -10.11 13.95
CA LEU A 89 7.17 -8.79 13.92
C LEU A 89 6.04 -8.79 12.90
N ARG A 90 4.88 -8.35 13.37
CA ARG A 90 3.70 -8.08 12.53
C ARG A 90 3.21 -6.67 12.82
N TYR A 91 2.74 -6.02 11.79
CA TYR A 91 2.03 -4.77 11.90
C TYR A 91 0.79 -4.83 11.00
N SER A 92 -0.28 -4.13 11.37
CA SER A 92 -1.57 -4.34 10.70
C SER A 92 -2.02 -5.83 10.77
N SER A 93 -2.97 -6.24 9.96
CA SER A 93 -3.57 -7.59 10.03
C SER A 93 -2.77 -8.69 9.32
N SER A 94 -1.92 -8.34 8.36
CA SER A 94 -1.26 -9.33 7.49
C SER A 94 0.14 -8.93 7.01
N GLU A 95 0.63 -7.77 7.42
CA GLU A 95 1.88 -7.22 6.93
C GLU A 95 3.08 -7.80 7.70
N TYR A 96 4.21 -7.96 6.99
CA TYR A 96 5.38 -8.66 7.49
C TYR A 96 6.66 -8.15 6.85
N TYR A 97 7.79 -8.40 7.52
CA TYR A 97 9.12 -8.20 6.97
C TYR A 97 9.61 -9.43 6.24
N TRP A 98 10.44 -9.23 5.21
CA TRP A 98 11.25 -10.28 4.61
C TRP A 98 12.68 -9.79 4.42
N ILE A 99 13.60 -10.73 4.25
CA ILE A 99 15.01 -10.45 3.96
C ILE A 99 15.46 -11.34 2.83
N ASN A 100 16.10 -10.77 1.83
CA ASN A 100 16.92 -11.46 0.84
C ASN A 100 18.33 -10.85 0.80
N ASP A 101 19.30 -11.58 0.27
CA ASP A 101 20.62 -11.02 0.03
C ASP A 101 20.70 -10.33 -1.34
N LEU A 102 21.88 -9.75 -1.62
CA LEU A 102 22.14 -9.10 -2.90
C LEU A 102 22.18 -10.08 -4.09
N ASP A 103 22.35 -11.38 -3.87
CA ASP A 103 22.32 -12.39 -4.91
C ASP A 103 20.92 -13.01 -5.09
N ALA A 104 19.89 -12.30 -4.57
CA ALA A 104 18.49 -12.73 -4.61
C ALA A 104 18.24 -14.07 -3.90
N ARG A 105 19.08 -14.46 -2.93
CA ARG A 105 18.82 -15.62 -2.09
C ARG A 105 17.91 -15.22 -0.93
N LEU A 106 16.88 -16.03 -0.66
CA LEU A 106 15.95 -15.77 0.43
C LEU A 106 16.61 -16.06 1.78
N VAL A 107 16.71 -15.05 2.64
CA VAL A 107 17.29 -15.15 3.98
C VAL A 107 16.21 -15.39 5.04
N MET A 108 15.09 -14.69 4.94
CA MET A 108 13.95 -14.84 5.86
C MET A 108 12.67 -14.41 5.16
N HIS A 109 11.60 -15.19 5.33
CA HIS A 109 10.24 -14.84 4.87
C HIS A 109 9.21 -15.64 5.67
N PRO A 110 8.30 -14.99 6.42
CA PRO A 110 7.41 -15.70 7.35
C PRO A 110 6.41 -16.65 6.68
N PHE A 111 6.09 -16.41 5.39
CA PHE A 111 5.12 -17.22 4.64
C PHE A 111 5.76 -18.12 3.57
N LEU A 112 7.08 -18.10 3.47
CA LEU A 112 7.86 -18.97 2.59
C LEU A 112 9.02 -19.65 3.36
N PRO A 113 8.76 -20.21 4.57
CA PRO A 113 9.85 -20.78 5.40
C PRO A 113 10.57 -21.93 4.71
N GLY A 114 9.87 -22.73 3.90
CA GLY A 114 10.46 -23.83 3.15
C GLY A 114 11.39 -23.40 2.01
N ARG A 115 11.42 -22.12 1.68
CA ARG A 115 12.27 -21.55 0.62
C ARG A 115 13.46 -20.74 1.16
N VAL A 116 13.61 -20.65 2.48
CA VAL A 116 14.75 -19.96 3.09
C VAL A 116 16.04 -20.66 2.67
N GLY A 117 17.01 -19.87 2.21
CA GLY A 117 18.26 -20.35 1.64
C GLY A 117 18.23 -20.63 0.14
N GLU A 118 17.06 -20.63 -0.51
CA GLU A 118 16.95 -20.84 -1.96
C GLU A 118 17.42 -19.62 -2.76
N ASP A 119 17.91 -19.90 -3.97
CA ASP A 119 18.16 -18.90 -5.01
C ASP A 119 16.84 -18.53 -5.67
N MET A 120 16.41 -17.28 -5.46
CA MET A 120 15.13 -16.76 -5.95
C MET A 120 15.24 -16.06 -7.32
N ARG A 121 16.37 -16.16 -8.03
CA ARG A 121 16.53 -15.54 -9.36
C ARG A 121 15.52 -16.07 -10.38
N GLY A 122 15.11 -17.32 -10.25
CA GLY A 122 14.07 -17.93 -11.07
C GLY A 122 12.63 -17.64 -10.62
N TYR A 123 12.45 -16.97 -9.48
CA TYR A 123 11.11 -16.64 -9.01
C TYR A 123 10.54 -15.46 -9.79
N GLN A 124 9.34 -15.63 -10.30
CA GLN A 124 8.59 -14.57 -10.99
C GLN A 124 7.20 -14.40 -10.31
N ASP A 125 6.72 -13.18 -10.28
CA ASP A 125 5.34 -12.92 -9.90
C ASP A 125 4.37 -13.34 -11.04
N ALA A 126 3.06 -13.18 -10.80
CA ALA A 126 2.04 -13.57 -11.78
C ALA A 126 2.07 -12.74 -13.09
N ALA A 127 2.78 -11.62 -13.12
CA ALA A 127 3.04 -10.83 -14.32
C ALA A 127 4.39 -11.18 -15.00
N GLY A 128 5.12 -12.19 -14.48
CA GLY A 128 6.44 -12.59 -15.00
C GLY A 128 7.60 -11.71 -14.51
N ARG A 129 7.40 -10.90 -13.47
CA ARG A 129 8.42 -9.99 -12.94
C ARG A 129 9.37 -10.73 -11.98
N PRO A 130 10.70 -10.64 -12.15
CA PRO A 130 11.68 -11.29 -11.29
C PRO A 130 11.88 -10.47 -9.99
N VAL A 131 10.92 -10.53 -9.07
CA VAL A 131 10.79 -9.63 -7.90
C VAL A 131 12.06 -9.57 -7.05
N PHE A 132 12.67 -10.71 -6.71
CA PHE A 132 13.86 -10.74 -5.84
C PHE A 132 15.11 -10.22 -6.54
N VAL A 133 15.19 -10.38 -7.87
CA VAL A 133 16.25 -9.77 -8.69
C VAL A 133 16.10 -8.27 -8.71
N ASP A 134 14.89 -7.77 -9.00
CA ASP A 134 14.59 -6.33 -9.01
C ASP A 134 14.89 -5.68 -7.65
N VAL A 135 14.53 -6.35 -6.54
CA VAL A 135 14.85 -5.90 -5.17
C VAL A 135 16.35 -5.81 -4.96
N ALA A 136 17.12 -6.84 -5.32
CA ALA A 136 18.57 -6.84 -5.18
C ALA A 136 19.26 -5.77 -6.04
N GLU A 137 18.79 -5.57 -7.28
CA GLU A 137 19.31 -4.54 -8.18
C GLU A 137 18.98 -3.12 -7.68
N LEU A 138 17.76 -2.89 -7.21
CA LEU A 138 17.36 -1.62 -6.61
C LEU A 138 18.26 -1.28 -5.41
N ALA A 139 18.46 -2.26 -4.52
CA ALA A 139 19.31 -2.12 -3.35
C ALA A 139 20.79 -1.86 -3.70
N ARG A 140 21.32 -2.54 -4.73
CA ARG A 140 22.69 -2.29 -5.22
C ARG A 140 22.88 -0.90 -5.78
N ARG A 141 21.91 -0.40 -6.57
CA ARG A 141 22.05 0.88 -7.28
C ARG A 141 21.78 2.08 -6.40
N GLN A 142 20.80 1.98 -5.51
CA GLN A 142 20.25 3.13 -4.77
C GLN A 142 20.36 2.98 -3.25
N GLY A 143 20.70 1.81 -2.74
CA GLY A 143 20.73 1.50 -1.32
C GLY A 143 19.33 1.25 -0.73
N GLU A 144 18.33 1.98 -1.19
CA GLU A 144 16.92 1.85 -0.76
C GLU A 144 15.98 2.32 -1.86
N GLY A 145 14.70 1.94 -1.77
CA GLY A 145 13.68 2.40 -2.71
C GLY A 145 12.39 1.63 -2.63
N SER A 146 11.42 2.04 -3.42
CA SER A 146 10.12 1.36 -3.53
C SER A 146 9.99 0.63 -4.87
N LEU A 147 9.24 -0.47 -4.84
CA LEU A 147 8.87 -1.22 -6.03
C LEU A 147 7.44 -1.74 -5.91
N GLU A 148 6.78 -1.94 -7.05
CA GLU A 148 5.44 -2.51 -7.13
C GLU A 148 5.48 -3.82 -7.91
N TYR A 149 4.81 -4.85 -7.40
CA TYR A 149 4.75 -6.19 -7.99
C TYR A 149 3.48 -6.90 -7.54
N LEU A 150 3.19 -8.07 -8.12
CA LEU A 150 2.06 -8.89 -7.71
C LEU A 150 2.48 -9.85 -6.60
N ALA A 151 1.74 -9.83 -5.48
CA ALA A 151 1.96 -10.75 -4.37
C ALA A 151 0.63 -11.27 -3.83
N SER A 152 0.62 -12.52 -3.40
CA SER A 152 -0.52 -13.09 -2.69
C SER A 152 -0.49 -12.69 -1.22
N ARG A 153 -1.66 -12.46 -0.63
CA ARG A 153 -1.79 -12.33 0.82
C ARG A 153 -1.58 -13.69 1.48
N PRO A 154 -1.12 -13.72 2.73
CA PRO A 154 -1.14 -14.95 3.50
C PRO A 154 -2.55 -15.54 3.52
N ARG A 155 -2.67 -16.82 3.13
CA ARG A 155 -3.92 -17.59 3.03
C ARG A 155 -4.89 -17.17 1.89
N GLU A 156 -4.54 -16.18 1.07
CA GLU A 156 -5.31 -15.77 -0.10
C GLU A 156 -4.42 -15.96 -1.34
N PRO A 157 -4.69 -16.97 -2.21
CA PRO A 157 -3.77 -17.31 -3.31
C PRO A 157 -3.81 -16.32 -4.47
N ALA A 158 -4.84 -15.47 -4.56
CA ALA A 158 -4.97 -14.50 -5.65
C ALA A 158 -3.85 -13.44 -5.58
N PRO A 159 -3.05 -13.28 -6.65
CA PRO A 159 -2.03 -12.25 -6.70
C PRO A 159 -2.67 -10.88 -6.88
N ILE A 160 -2.31 -9.94 -6.02
CA ILE A 160 -2.78 -8.56 -6.04
C ILE A 160 -1.58 -7.59 -6.00
N PRO A 161 -1.70 -6.36 -6.52
CA PRO A 161 -0.63 -5.38 -6.48
C PRO A 161 -0.20 -5.05 -5.06
N LYS A 162 1.11 -5.14 -4.81
CA LYS A 162 1.77 -4.79 -3.55
C LYS A 162 2.83 -3.74 -3.81
N VAL A 163 2.83 -2.66 -3.03
CA VAL A 163 3.90 -1.67 -3.01
C VAL A 163 4.78 -1.95 -1.81
N SER A 164 6.06 -2.15 -2.05
CA SER A 164 7.04 -2.42 -1.02
C SER A 164 8.14 -1.39 -0.99
N TYR A 165 8.71 -1.16 0.18
CA TYR A 165 9.94 -0.43 0.36
C TYR A 165 11.02 -1.39 0.84
N VAL A 166 12.23 -1.21 0.31
CA VAL A 166 13.39 -2.06 0.65
C VAL A 166 14.59 -1.21 0.98
N LYS A 167 15.47 -1.70 1.87
CA LYS A 167 16.70 -1.02 2.27
C LYS A 167 17.82 -2.01 2.47
N LEU A 168 18.99 -1.67 1.90
CA LEU A 168 20.21 -2.44 2.05
C LEU A 168 20.81 -2.25 3.45
N PHE A 169 21.08 -3.35 4.12
CA PHE A 169 21.96 -3.41 5.27
C PHE A 169 23.34 -3.92 4.83
N ALA A 170 24.18 -2.97 4.42
CA ALA A 170 25.48 -3.26 3.81
C ALA A 170 26.41 -4.18 4.63
N PRO A 171 26.49 -4.05 5.99
CA PRO A 171 27.38 -4.92 6.78
C PRO A 171 27.14 -6.43 6.59
N TRP A 172 25.89 -6.84 6.29
CA TRP A 172 25.53 -8.24 6.10
C TRP A 172 25.17 -8.59 4.65
N GLY A 173 25.14 -7.60 3.75
CA GLY A 173 24.66 -7.77 2.37
C GLY A 173 23.16 -8.12 2.29
N TRP A 174 22.38 -7.77 3.32
CA TRP A 174 20.96 -8.07 3.42
C TRP A 174 20.10 -6.92 2.92
N VAL A 175 19.04 -7.25 2.23
CA VAL A 175 18.00 -6.31 1.81
C VAL A 175 16.76 -6.60 2.63
N LEU A 176 16.43 -5.70 3.54
CA LEU A 176 15.21 -5.76 4.35
C LEU A 176 14.08 -5.08 3.60
N GLY A 177 12.95 -5.76 3.49
CA GLY A 177 11.76 -5.23 2.84
C GLY A 177 10.50 -5.44 3.64
N THR A 178 9.52 -4.57 3.39
CA THR A 178 8.12 -4.73 3.79
C THR A 178 7.23 -3.93 2.85
N GLY A 179 5.89 -4.14 2.86
CA GLY A 179 5.01 -3.46 1.93
C GLY A 179 3.54 -3.56 2.28
N VAL A 180 2.72 -2.84 1.53
CA VAL A 180 1.26 -2.79 1.66
C VAL A 180 0.59 -3.16 0.34
N TYR A 181 -0.60 -3.73 0.43
CA TYR A 181 -1.38 -4.09 -0.74
C TYR A 181 -2.18 -2.89 -1.25
N VAL A 182 -2.14 -2.66 -2.57
CA VAL A 182 -2.81 -1.52 -3.22
C VAL A 182 -4.33 -1.58 -3.03
N GLU A 183 -4.88 -2.78 -2.93
CA GLU A 183 -6.31 -2.99 -2.67
C GLU A 183 -6.77 -2.34 -1.35
N ASP A 184 -5.92 -2.29 -0.33
CA ASP A 184 -6.24 -1.64 0.94
C ASP A 184 -6.39 -0.12 0.76
N ILE A 185 -5.54 0.48 -0.07
CA ILE A 185 -5.64 1.89 -0.46
C ILE A 185 -6.95 2.15 -1.22
N GLU A 186 -7.28 1.29 -2.19
CA GLU A 186 -8.51 1.43 -2.98
C GLU A 186 -9.77 1.28 -2.12
N ARG A 187 -9.76 0.43 -1.11
CA ARG A 187 -10.86 0.31 -0.14
C ARG A 187 -11.05 1.59 0.66
N GLU A 188 -9.96 2.25 1.10
CA GLU A 188 -10.02 3.54 1.80
C GLU A 188 -10.57 4.64 0.89
N VAL A 189 -10.10 4.73 -0.36
CA VAL A 189 -10.62 5.67 -1.37
C VAL A 189 -12.10 5.45 -1.60
N GLY A 190 -12.53 4.17 -1.72
CA GLY A 190 -13.93 3.80 -1.87
C GLY A 190 -14.81 4.24 -0.68
N ALA A 191 -14.29 4.15 0.54
CA ALA A 191 -14.98 4.63 1.73
C ALA A 191 -15.13 6.16 1.73
N VAL A 192 -14.09 6.90 1.37
CA VAL A 192 -14.14 8.37 1.22
C VAL A 192 -15.14 8.76 0.14
N ARG A 193 -15.08 8.14 -1.05
CA ARG A 193 -16.04 8.37 -2.14
C ARG A 193 -17.48 8.20 -1.69
N ARG A 194 -17.78 7.13 -0.97
CA ARG A 194 -19.12 6.86 -0.44
C ARG A 194 -19.59 7.93 0.53
N ARG A 195 -18.72 8.38 1.45
CA ARG A 195 -19.04 9.47 2.40
C ARG A 195 -19.34 10.78 1.67
N LEU A 196 -18.55 11.14 0.66
CA LEU A 196 -18.76 12.34 -0.15
C LEU A 196 -20.07 12.28 -0.93
N LEU A 197 -20.43 11.14 -1.51
CA LEU A 197 -21.71 10.96 -2.19
C LEU A 197 -22.89 11.07 -1.23
N VAL A 198 -22.82 10.46 -0.05
CA VAL A 198 -23.87 10.56 0.97
C VAL A 198 -24.04 12.01 1.42
N ALA A 199 -22.96 12.75 1.68
CA ALA A 199 -23.00 14.16 2.07
C ALA A 199 -23.65 15.02 0.97
N LEU A 200 -23.30 14.79 -0.30
CA LEU A 200 -23.89 15.49 -1.42
C LEU A 200 -25.40 15.22 -1.53
N LEU A 201 -25.81 13.94 -1.45
CA LEU A 201 -27.22 13.56 -1.54
C LEU A 201 -28.03 14.12 -0.36
N ALA A 202 -27.47 14.13 0.86
CA ALA A 202 -28.11 14.75 2.03
C ALA A 202 -28.28 16.25 1.84
N GLY A 203 -27.26 16.95 1.32
CA GLY A 203 -27.35 18.38 1.01
C GLY A 203 -28.43 18.70 -0.03
N VAL A 204 -28.49 17.90 -1.10
CA VAL A 204 -29.53 18.01 -2.14
C VAL A 204 -30.93 17.74 -1.56
N GLY A 205 -31.07 16.71 -0.72
CA GLY A 205 -32.34 16.37 -0.07
C GLY A 205 -32.86 17.48 0.86
N LEU A 206 -31.97 18.09 1.67
CA LEU A 206 -32.30 19.22 2.52
C LEU A 206 -32.72 20.46 1.73
N ALA A 207 -32.02 20.78 0.64
CA ALA A 207 -32.39 21.88 -0.25
C ALA A 207 -33.76 21.67 -0.91
N GLY A 208 -34.10 20.41 -1.26
CA GLY A 208 -35.41 20.08 -1.84
C GLY A 208 -36.58 20.12 -0.81
N LEU A 209 -36.31 20.00 0.49
CA LEU A 209 -37.33 20.12 1.54
C LEU A 209 -37.58 21.58 1.99
N ALA A 210 -36.62 22.48 1.76
CA ALA A 210 -36.68 23.87 2.17
C ALA A 210 -37.30 24.81 1.08
N GLY A 211 -37.54 24.32 -0.14
CA GLY A 211 -38.15 25.04 -1.27
C GLY A 211 -39.52 24.49 -1.65
#